data_9a4222e3743d9752685865f01ef68559
#
_entry.id   9a4222e3743d9752685865f01ef68559
#
_cell.length_a   1.000
_cell.length_b   1.000
_cell.length_c   1.000
_cell.angle_alpha   90.00
_cell.angle_beta   90.00
_cell.angle_gamma   90.00
#
_symmetry.space_group_name_H-M   'P 1'
#
loop_
_entity.id
_entity.type
_entity.pdbx_description
1 polymer ?
#
loop_
_entity_poly.entity_id
_entity_poly.type
_entity_poly.pdbx_seq_one_letter_code
_entity_poly.pdbx_strand_id
1 'polypeptide(L)'
;AHPDTYLQTHVAENRDELAWVAELFPDARSYLDVYARHGLLGPRSVLAHGVWFDADDRAELGRAGAQIAHCPSSNLFLGSGLADWRALEAAGAAVSLASDVGGGTSLSMLRTMADAYKVQALRGVRLPAWKALHAATRGAALALGLEREIGSFDVGCMADLALWQYAVG
;
A
#
# COMPACT_ATOMS: atom_id res chain seq x y z
N ALA A 1 2.40 -9.96 -22.84
CA ALA A 1 2.23 -8.96 -21.79
C ALA A 1 1.44 -7.77 -22.34
N HIS A 2 0.51 -7.26 -21.59
CA HIS A 2 -0.27 -6.06 -21.94
C HIS A 2 0.30 -4.88 -21.15
N PRO A 3 1.20 -4.07 -21.72
CA PRO A 3 1.94 -3.05 -20.96
C PRO A 3 1.04 -1.94 -20.39
N ASP A 4 -0.18 -1.82 -20.92
CA ASP A 4 -1.16 -0.81 -20.50
C ASP A 4 -2.12 -1.29 -19.41
N THR A 5 -1.99 -2.54 -18.98
CA THR A 5 -2.86 -3.12 -17.95
C THR A 5 -2.30 -2.89 -16.56
N TYR A 6 -3.16 -2.52 -15.61
CA TYR A 6 -2.81 -2.54 -14.20
C TYR A 6 -2.81 -3.96 -13.67
N LEU A 7 -1.88 -4.23 -12.77
CA LEU A 7 -1.81 -5.46 -11.99
C LEU A 7 -2.08 -5.12 -10.53
N GLN A 8 -2.99 -5.84 -9.90
CA GLN A 8 -3.25 -5.72 -8.49
C GLN A 8 -3.22 -7.10 -7.86
N THR A 9 -2.44 -7.27 -6.80
CA THR A 9 -2.32 -8.52 -6.06
C THR A 9 -1.81 -8.30 -4.64
N HIS A 10 -1.79 -9.36 -3.81
CA HIS A 10 -1.22 -9.39 -2.47
C HIS A 10 0.25 -9.80 -2.51
N VAL A 11 1.03 -9.40 -1.52
CA VAL A 11 2.43 -9.82 -1.36
C VAL A 11 2.88 -9.71 0.09
N ALA A 12 3.54 -10.74 0.57
CA ALA A 12 4.27 -10.78 1.83
C ALA A 12 3.45 -10.23 3.02
N GLU A 13 2.19 -10.65 3.12
CA GLU A 13 1.29 -10.20 4.15
C GLU A 13 1.59 -10.86 5.50
N ASN A 14 1.74 -12.17 5.51
CA ASN A 14 2.00 -12.93 6.74
C ASN A 14 3.10 -13.98 6.56
N ARG A 15 3.56 -14.55 7.67
CA ARG A 15 4.71 -15.46 7.67
C ARG A 15 4.40 -16.84 7.10
N ASP A 16 3.19 -17.33 7.28
CA ASP A 16 2.79 -18.65 6.78
C ASP A 16 2.68 -18.59 5.24
N GLU A 17 2.17 -17.47 4.71
CA GLU A 17 2.15 -17.19 3.28
C GLU A 17 3.56 -17.17 2.68
N LEU A 18 4.52 -16.49 3.36
CA LEU A 18 5.90 -16.48 2.90
C LEU A 18 6.50 -17.89 2.86
N ALA A 19 6.28 -18.69 3.89
CA ALA A 19 6.77 -20.06 3.95
C ALA A 19 6.19 -20.90 2.82
N TRP A 20 4.89 -20.79 2.59
CA TRP A 20 4.22 -21.51 1.53
C TRP A 20 4.72 -21.13 0.13
N VAL A 21 4.90 -19.82 -0.13
CA VAL A 21 5.46 -19.34 -1.41
C VAL A 21 6.90 -19.84 -1.59
N ALA A 22 7.71 -19.88 -0.54
CA ALA A 22 9.06 -20.43 -0.61
C ALA A 22 9.08 -21.94 -0.95
N GLU A 23 8.10 -22.70 -0.48
CA GLU A 23 7.93 -24.11 -0.86
C GLU A 23 7.53 -24.27 -2.35
N LEU A 24 6.62 -23.41 -2.83
CA LEU A 24 6.14 -23.47 -4.21
C LEU A 24 7.18 -22.97 -5.23
N PHE A 25 8.04 -22.04 -4.82
CA PHE A 25 9.04 -21.39 -5.68
C PHE A 25 10.43 -21.42 -5.04
N PRO A 26 11.03 -22.60 -4.86
CA PRO A 26 12.28 -22.75 -4.10
C PRO A 26 13.50 -22.02 -4.73
N ASP A 27 13.43 -21.72 -6.03
CA ASP A 27 14.49 -20.99 -6.73
C ASP A 27 14.34 -19.47 -6.63
N ALA A 28 13.25 -18.96 -6.10
CA ALA A 28 13.03 -17.53 -5.91
C ALA A 28 13.70 -17.06 -4.61
N ARG A 29 14.32 -15.88 -4.65
CA ARG A 29 14.94 -15.27 -3.47
C ARG A 29 13.90 -14.90 -2.39
N SER A 30 12.74 -14.44 -2.84
CA SER A 30 11.64 -14.00 -1.97
C SER A 30 10.30 -14.09 -2.69
N TYR A 31 9.21 -13.79 -1.96
CA TYR A 31 7.89 -13.71 -2.55
C TYR A 31 7.81 -12.64 -3.64
N LEU A 32 8.39 -11.45 -3.42
CA LEU A 32 8.43 -10.38 -4.42
C LEU A 32 9.23 -10.79 -5.66
N ASP A 33 10.33 -11.55 -5.49
CA ASP A 33 11.16 -12.05 -6.58
C ASP A 33 10.39 -12.99 -7.52
N VAL A 34 9.40 -13.73 -7.02
CA VAL A 34 8.50 -14.51 -7.88
C VAL A 34 7.80 -13.59 -8.88
N TYR A 35 7.24 -12.47 -8.43
CA TYR A 35 6.59 -11.50 -9.31
C TYR A 35 7.58 -10.83 -10.27
N ALA A 36 8.77 -10.48 -9.78
CA ALA A 36 9.82 -9.87 -10.59
C ALA A 36 10.23 -10.78 -11.77
N ARG A 37 10.50 -12.05 -11.49
CA ARG A 37 10.90 -13.05 -12.49
C ARG A 37 9.83 -13.30 -13.57
N HIS A 38 8.58 -13.08 -13.22
CA HIS A 38 7.47 -13.22 -14.17
C HIS A 38 7.07 -11.92 -14.88
N GLY A 39 7.85 -10.85 -14.69
CA GLY A 39 7.61 -9.56 -15.33
C GLY A 39 6.35 -8.86 -14.82
N LEU A 40 5.96 -9.12 -13.56
CA LEU A 40 4.75 -8.58 -12.93
C LEU A 40 5.02 -7.33 -12.09
N LEU A 41 6.27 -6.86 -12.04
CA LEU A 41 6.63 -5.62 -11.34
C LEU A 41 6.83 -4.48 -12.33
N GLY A 42 6.21 -3.36 -12.06
CA GLY A 42 6.32 -2.15 -12.86
C GLY A 42 5.47 -1.01 -12.33
N PRO A 43 5.48 0.17 -12.99
CA PRO A 43 4.76 1.35 -12.53
C PRO A 43 3.25 1.20 -12.38
N ARG A 44 2.67 0.17 -13.02
CA ARG A 44 1.24 -0.16 -12.94
C ARG A 44 0.94 -1.36 -12.02
N SER A 45 1.92 -1.76 -11.20
CA SER A 45 1.73 -2.83 -10.23
C SER A 45 1.39 -2.26 -8.87
N VAL A 46 0.20 -2.58 -8.37
CA VAL A 46 -0.31 -2.23 -7.04
C VAL A 46 -0.28 -3.47 -6.18
N LEU A 47 0.61 -3.50 -5.20
CA LEU A 47 0.81 -4.65 -4.34
C LEU A 47 0.26 -4.36 -2.95
N ALA A 48 -0.68 -5.17 -2.47
CA ALA A 48 -1.24 -5.02 -1.14
C ALA A 48 -0.27 -5.55 -0.07
N HIS A 49 -0.29 -4.93 1.10
CA HIS A 49 0.40 -5.29 2.34
C HIS A 49 1.90 -5.03 2.36
N GLY A 50 2.76 -5.91 1.81
CA GLY A 50 4.22 -5.77 1.85
C GLY A 50 4.80 -5.70 3.27
N VAL A 51 4.18 -6.43 4.23
CA VAL A 51 4.51 -6.36 5.67
C VAL A 51 5.91 -6.90 5.95
N TRP A 52 6.25 -8.01 5.29
CA TRP A 52 7.45 -8.80 5.57
C TRP A 52 8.53 -8.65 4.50
N PHE A 53 8.60 -7.52 3.83
CA PHE A 53 9.70 -7.22 2.90
C PHE A 53 11.02 -7.05 3.62
N ASP A 54 12.06 -7.68 3.10
CA ASP A 54 13.44 -7.38 3.45
C ASP A 54 13.96 -6.09 2.75
N ALA A 55 15.24 -5.79 2.91
CA ALA A 55 15.83 -4.59 2.32
C ALA A 55 15.91 -4.70 0.77
N ASP A 56 16.19 -5.89 0.26
CA ASP A 56 16.32 -6.14 -1.17
C ASP A 56 14.96 -6.09 -1.87
N ASP A 57 13.89 -6.62 -1.22
CA ASP A 57 12.52 -6.51 -1.71
C ASP A 57 12.10 -5.05 -1.85
N ARG A 58 12.36 -4.23 -0.82
CA ARG A 58 12.02 -2.80 -0.86
C ARG A 58 12.79 -2.07 -1.97
N ALA A 59 14.08 -2.38 -2.12
CA ALA A 59 14.90 -1.79 -3.19
C ALA A 59 14.41 -2.21 -4.58
N GLU A 60 14.02 -3.47 -4.76
CA GLU A 60 13.44 -3.97 -6.00
C GLU A 60 12.13 -3.27 -6.34
N LEU A 61 11.23 -3.17 -5.35
CA LEU A 61 9.95 -2.48 -5.48
C LEU A 61 10.14 -1.03 -5.95
N GLY A 62 11.06 -0.30 -5.30
CA GLY A 62 11.37 1.09 -5.65
C GLY A 62 11.95 1.22 -7.06
N ARG A 63 12.89 0.33 -7.44
CA ARG A 63 13.48 0.32 -8.80
C ARG A 63 12.44 0.01 -9.88
N ALA A 64 11.53 -0.89 -9.60
CA ALA A 64 10.45 -1.25 -10.52
C ALA A 64 9.40 -0.15 -10.69
N GLY A 65 9.36 0.83 -9.77
CA GLY A 65 8.29 1.84 -9.71
C GLY A 65 6.93 1.26 -9.30
N ALA A 66 6.91 0.04 -8.79
CA ALA A 66 5.71 -0.56 -8.23
C ALA A 66 5.37 0.06 -6.88
N GLN A 67 4.12 -0.08 -6.45
CA GLN A 67 3.62 0.62 -5.28
C GLN A 67 2.99 -0.34 -4.27
N ILE A 68 2.94 0.11 -3.02
CA ILE A 68 2.27 -0.60 -1.93
C ILE A 68 0.93 0.09 -1.61
N ALA A 69 -0.13 -0.73 -1.63
CA ALA A 69 -1.38 -0.40 -0.98
C ALA A 69 -1.31 -0.89 0.47
N HIS A 70 -0.98 0.01 1.40
CA HIS A 70 -0.89 -0.30 2.83
C HIS A 70 -2.27 -0.49 3.43
N CYS A 71 -2.52 -1.68 4.00
CA CYS A 71 -3.80 -2.13 4.53
C CYS A 71 -3.75 -2.29 6.07
N PRO A 72 -3.55 -1.20 6.85
CA PRO A 72 -3.24 -1.31 8.27
C PRO A 72 -4.36 -1.98 9.09
N SER A 73 -5.62 -1.71 8.73
CA SER A 73 -6.78 -2.27 9.44
C SER A 73 -6.84 -3.79 9.30
N SER A 74 -6.64 -4.29 8.09
CA SER A 74 -6.56 -5.73 7.80
C SER A 74 -5.36 -6.37 8.49
N ASN A 75 -4.17 -5.79 8.34
CA ASN A 75 -2.95 -6.33 8.93
C ASN A 75 -3.05 -6.46 10.46
N LEU A 76 -3.73 -5.50 11.12
CA LEU A 76 -3.98 -5.57 12.57
C LEU A 76 -5.03 -6.62 12.92
N PHE A 77 -6.13 -6.68 12.17
CA PHE A 77 -7.24 -7.58 12.44
C PHE A 77 -6.84 -9.06 12.27
N LEU A 78 -6.10 -9.35 11.19
CA LEU A 78 -5.61 -10.70 10.90
C LEU A 78 -4.32 -11.06 11.66
N GLY A 79 -3.68 -10.09 12.33
CA GLY A 79 -2.42 -10.34 13.02
C GLY A 79 -1.24 -10.51 12.06
N SER A 80 -1.34 -10.02 10.83
CA SER A 80 -0.31 -10.16 9.79
C SER A 80 1.01 -9.50 10.17
N GLY A 81 0.97 -8.38 10.89
CA GLY A 81 2.15 -7.65 11.35
C GLY A 81 2.09 -6.14 11.11
N LEU A 82 3.23 -5.48 11.30
CA LEU A 82 3.36 -4.03 11.22
C LEU A 82 4.24 -3.65 10.03
N ALA A 83 3.65 -3.20 8.92
CA ALA A 83 4.40 -2.76 7.74
C ALA A 83 5.28 -1.54 8.02
N ASP A 84 6.48 -1.52 7.45
CA ASP A 84 7.44 -0.44 7.62
C ASP A 84 7.30 0.61 6.51
N TRP A 85 6.37 1.53 6.68
CA TRP A 85 6.13 2.60 5.71
C TRP A 85 7.39 3.44 5.45
N ARG A 86 8.11 3.80 6.53
CA ARG A 86 9.32 4.62 6.41
C ARG A 86 10.40 3.94 5.57
N ALA A 87 10.59 2.63 5.76
CA ALA A 87 11.58 1.88 4.99
C ALA A 87 11.17 1.71 3.52
N LEU A 88 9.87 1.55 3.24
CA LEU A 88 9.33 1.51 1.87
C LEU A 88 9.62 2.83 1.14
N GLU A 89 9.28 3.96 1.74
CA GLU A 89 9.56 5.28 1.15
C GLU A 89 11.06 5.57 0.99
N ALA A 90 11.86 5.17 1.98
CA ALA A 90 13.32 5.33 1.89
C ALA A 90 13.93 4.55 0.73
N ALA A 91 13.29 3.47 0.30
CA ALA A 91 13.67 2.69 -0.88
C ALA A 91 13.06 3.24 -2.18
N GLY A 92 12.33 4.35 -2.14
CA GLY A 92 11.70 4.98 -3.31
C GLY A 92 10.34 4.40 -3.70
N ALA A 93 9.75 3.52 -2.91
CA ALA A 93 8.45 2.97 -3.17
C ALA A 93 7.33 3.96 -2.83
N ALA A 94 6.35 4.09 -3.70
CA ALA A 94 5.12 4.82 -3.40
C ALA A 94 4.25 4.00 -2.46
N VAL A 95 3.65 4.67 -1.45
CA VAL A 95 2.75 4.03 -0.48
C VAL A 95 1.42 4.77 -0.48
N SER A 96 0.35 4.08 -0.82
CA SER A 96 -1.04 4.51 -0.69
C SER A 96 -1.73 3.75 0.45
N LEU A 97 -2.90 4.22 0.87
CA LEU A 97 -3.72 3.56 1.87
C LEU A 97 -4.89 2.83 1.21
N ALA A 98 -5.18 1.62 1.69
CA ALA A 98 -6.34 0.85 1.29
C ALA A 98 -7.06 0.27 2.50
N SER A 99 -8.37 0.13 2.39
CA SER A 99 -9.22 -0.41 3.46
C SER A 99 -9.15 -1.93 3.56
N ASP A 100 -8.96 -2.60 2.42
CA ASP A 100 -8.96 -4.06 2.33
C ASP A 100 -10.17 -4.68 3.04
N VAL A 101 -11.35 -4.08 2.84
CA VAL A 101 -12.56 -4.50 3.55
C VAL A 101 -12.93 -5.95 3.21
N GLY A 102 -13.11 -6.73 4.29
CA GLY A 102 -13.17 -8.20 4.21
C GLY A 102 -12.13 -8.78 5.15
N GLY A 103 -10.84 -8.52 4.96
CA GLY A 103 -9.76 -8.58 5.95
C GLY A 103 -9.72 -7.32 6.81
N GLY A 104 -9.87 -6.15 6.21
CA GLY A 104 -10.05 -4.87 6.91
C GLY A 104 -11.45 -4.69 7.50
N THR A 105 -11.55 -3.98 8.62
CA THR A 105 -12.73 -3.92 9.47
C THR A 105 -13.68 -2.75 9.15
N SER A 106 -13.36 -1.91 8.16
CA SER A 106 -14.17 -0.73 7.84
C SER A 106 -13.91 -0.20 6.42
N LEU A 107 -14.96 0.29 5.76
CA LEU A 107 -14.85 1.07 4.52
C LEU A 107 -14.39 2.51 4.76
N SER A 108 -14.36 2.98 6.01
CA SER A 108 -13.98 4.35 6.34
C SER A 108 -12.47 4.56 6.20
N MET A 109 -12.04 5.36 5.24
CA MET A 109 -10.63 5.75 5.09
C MET A 109 -10.10 6.54 6.28
N LEU A 110 -10.94 7.24 7.05
CA LEU A 110 -10.49 7.86 8.30
C LEU A 110 -10.08 6.84 9.35
N ARG A 111 -10.79 5.71 9.44
CA ARG A 111 -10.40 4.61 10.32
C ARG A 111 -9.09 3.97 9.82
N THR A 112 -8.98 3.74 8.53
CA THR A 112 -7.74 3.24 7.91
C THR A 112 -6.56 4.17 8.20
N MET A 113 -6.73 5.49 8.08
CA MET A 113 -5.70 6.48 8.44
C MET A 113 -5.33 6.42 9.93
N ALA A 114 -6.32 6.27 10.81
CA ALA A 114 -6.08 6.14 12.26
C ALA A 114 -5.31 4.85 12.58
N ASP A 115 -5.60 3.75 11.91
CA ASP A 115 -4.87 2.49 12.07
C ASP A 115 -3.46 2.57 11.49
N ALA A 116 -3.26 3.24 10.35
CA ALA A 116 -1.94 3.54 9.81
C ALA A 116 -1.08 4.33 10.81
N TYR A 117 -1.67 5.35 11.46
CA TYR A 117 -0.99 6.09 12.53
C TYR A 117 -0.56 5.18 13.69
N LYS A 118 -1.46 4.32 14.18
CA LYS A 118 -1.17 3.38 15.28
C LYS A 118 -0.05 2.41 14.90
N VAL A 119 -0.11 1.82 13.71
CA VAL A 119 0.92 0.91 13.19
C VAL A 119 2.28 1.59 13.18
N GLN A 120 2.37 2.81 12.63
CA GLN A 120 3.64 3.52 12.58
C GLN A 120 4.10 3.97 13.98
N ALA A 121 3.20 4.36 14.87
CA ALA A 121 3.53 4.70 16.27
C ALA A 121 4.11 3.50 17.03
N LEU A 122 3.56 2.29 16.84
CA LEU A 122 4.11 1.04 17.39
C LEU A 122 5.50 0.71 16.86
N ARG A 123 5.84 1.22 15.68
CA ARG A 123 7.19 1.12 15.09
C ARG A 123 8.11 2.28 15.51
N GLY A 124 7.68 3.16 16.41
CA GLY A 124 8.44 4.33 16.84
C GLY A 124 8.51 5.45 15.79
N VAL A 125 7.62 5.45 14.80
CA VAL A 125 7.57 6.45 13.72
C VAL A 125 6.30 7.29 13.86
N ARG A 126 6.45 8.61 13.83
CA ARG A 126 5.30 9.52 13.79
C ARG A 126 4.80 9.67 12.36
N LEU A 127 3.58 9.26 12.08
CA LEU A 127 2.89 9.51 10.81
C LEU A 127 2.04 10.78 10.94
N PRO A 128 2.37 11.88 10.25
CA PRO A 128 1.54 13.10 10.29
C PRO A 128 0.16 12.86 9.65
N ALA A 129 -0.88 13.47 10.19
CA ALA A 129 -2.25 13.34 9.69
C ALA A 129 -2.36 13.72 8.20
N TRP A 130 -1.69 14.81 7.80
CA TRP A 130 -1.67 15.25 6.41
C TRP A 130 -1.01 14.25 5.45
N LYS A 131 0.01 13.54 5.91
CA LYS A 131 0.64 12.48 5.13
C LYS A 131 -0.31 11.30 4.95
N ALA A 132 -1.02 10.91 5.99
CA ALA A 132 -2.03 9.86 5.91
C ALA A 132 -3.18 10.27 4.98
N LEU A 133 -3.65 11.53 5.08
CA LEU A 133 -4.68 12.06 4.18
C LEU A 133 -4.20 12.08 2.71
N HIS A 134 -2.97 12.55 2.47
CA HIS A 134 -2.38 12.51 1.12
C HIS A 134 -2.34 11.09 0.56
N ALA A 135 -1.88 10.12 1.34
CA ALA A 135 -1.80 8.72 0.90
C ALA A 135 -3.19 8.07 0.64
N ALA A 136 -4.23 8.59 1.30
CA ALA A 136 -5.62 8.16 1.09
C ALA A 136 -6.33 8.88 -0.07
N THR A 137 -5.72 9.93 -0.65
CA THR A 137 -6.33 10.78 -1.69
C THR A 137 -5.38 10.99 -2.86
N ARG A 138 -4.67 12.10 -2.90
CA ARG A 138 -3.76 12.50 -3.98
C ARG A 138 -2.65 11.47 -4.20
N GLY A 139 -2.08 10.91 -3.14
CA GLY A 139 -1.05 9.87 -3.23
C GLY A 139 -1.56 8.60 -3.89
N ALA A 140 -2.79 8.19 -3.59
CA ALA A 140 -3.43 7.06 -4.26
C ALA A 140 -3.72 7.36 -5.74
N ALA A 141 -4.16 8.58 -6.06
CA ALA A 141 -4.36 9.00 -7.46
C ALA A 141 -3.05 8.98 -8.26
N LEU A 142 -1.95 9.50 -7.69
CA LEU A 142 -0.61 9.43 -8.28
C LEU A 142 -0.17 7.99 -8.52
N ALA A 143 -0.40 7.15 -7.54
CA ALA A 143 -0.09 5.73 -7.59
C ALA A 143 -0.83 5.00 -8.73
N LEU A 144 -2.02 5.43 -9.06
CA LEU A 144 -2.84 4.88 -10.14
C LEU A 144 -2.67 5.62 -11.48
N GLY A 145 -1.81 6.65 -11.55
CA GLY A 145 -1.66 7.47 -12.75
C GLY A 145 -2.91 8.29 -13.12
N LEU A 146 -3.76 8.55 -12.12
CA LEU A 146 -5.04 9.28 -12.27
C LEU A 146 -4.97 10.69 -11.66
N GLU A 147 -3.80 11.20 -11.37
CA GLU A 147 -3.60 12.48 -10.68
C GLU A 147 -4.11 13.70 -11.48
N ARG A 148 -4.34 13.56 -12.77
CA ARG A 148 -4.94 14.59 -13.60
C ARG A 148 -6.47 14.58 -13.63
N GLU A 149 -7.04 13.50 -13.09
CA GLU A 149 -8.48 13.25 -13.10
C GLU A 149 -9.10 13.35 -11.71
N ILE A 150 -8.42 12.84 -10.69
CA ILE A 150 -8.94 12.73 -9.32
C ILE A 150 -7.90 13.09 -8.25
N GLY A 151 -8.32 13.20 -7.00
CA GLY A 151 -7.46 13.36 -5.84
C GLY A 151 -7.00 14.79 -5.58
N SER A 152 -7.51 15.80 -6.29
CA SER A 152 -7.27 17.21 -6.03
C SER A 152 -8.51 18.07 -6.38
N PHE A 153 -8.47 19.35 -5.97
CA PHE A 153 -9.48 20.35 -6.32
C PHE A 153 -9.05 21.22 -7.52
N ASP A 154 -8.06 20.78 -8.28
CA ASP A 154 -7.58 21.50 -9.44
C ASP A 154 -8.66 21.58 -10.52
N VAL A 155 -8.67 22.71 -11.25
CA VAL A 155 -9.60 22.88 -12.36
C VAL A 155 -9.35 21.82 -13.43
N GLY A 156 -10.40 21.10 -13.79
CA GLY A 156 -10.33 19.99 -14.75
C GLY A 156 -10.37 18.60 -14.11
N CYS A 157 -10.15 18.49 -12.80
CA CYS A 157 -10.37 17.24 -12.08
C CYS A 157 -11.86 16.98 -11.82
N MET A 158 -12.22 15.71 -11.67
CA MET A 158 -13.55 15.31 -11.23
C MET A 158 -13.83 15.83 -9.82
N ALA A 159 -15.06 16.25 -9.57
CA ALA A 159 -15.50 16.81 -8.29
C ALA A 159 -15.84 15.67 -7.28
N ASP A 160 -14.88 14.79 -7.02
CA ASP A 160 -15.00 13.74 -6.01
C ASP A 160 -14.73 14.34 -4.62
N LEU A 161 -15.79 14.80 -3.95
CA LEU A 161 -15.73 15.58 -2.73
C LEU A 161 -16.34 14.83 -1.56
N ALA A 162 -15.71 14.92 -0.39
CA ALA A 162 -16.29 14.49 0.88
C ALA A 162 -16.51 15.72 1.78
N LEU A 163 -17.76 16.01 2.09
CA LEU A 163 -18.12 17.06 3.03
C LEU A 163 -18.26 16.48 4.44
N TRP A 164 -17.51 17.05 5.37
CA TRP A 164 -17.47 16.60 6.76
C TRP A 164 -18.11 17.65 7.65
N GLN A 165 -19.12 17.25 8.41
CA GLN A 165 -19.71 18.09 9.43
C GLN A 165 -19.42 17.47 10.81
N TYR A 166 -18.72 18.21 11.66
CA TYR A 166 -18.51 17.82 13.05
C TYR A 166 -19.69 18.33 13.88
N ALA A 167 -20.37 17.42 14.56
CA ALA A 167 -21.27 17.80 15.63
C ALA A 167 -20.43 18.27 16.81
N VAL A 168 -20.55 19.54 17.18
CA VAL A 168 -20.00 20.04 18.43
C VAL A 168 -21.03 19.64 19.49
N GLY A 169 -20.68 18.63 20.30
CA GLY A 169 -21.47 18.19 21.45
C GLY A 169 -21.34 19.14 22.62
#